data_981da3509dbd22aa3c35998f7b754b64
#
_entry.id   981da3509dbd22aa3c35998f7b754b64
#
_cell.length_a   1.000
_cell.length_b   1.000
_cell.length_c   1.000
_cell.angle_alpha   90.00
_cell.angle_beta   90.00
_cell.angle_gamma   90.00
#
_symmetry.space_group_name_H-M   'P 1'
#
loop_
_entity.id
_entity.type
_entity.pdbx_description
1 polymer ?
#
loop_
_entity_poly.entity_id
_entity_poly.type
_entity_poly.pdbx_seq_one_letter_code
_entity_poly.pdbx_strand_id
1 'polypeptide(L)'
;MRTLETDRLIIRAFVLEDAGTVSRLLDAAFGAGAHGSADEKRVMFEYAVAADAGHALLHQPPYGDRAIVKRDSNELIGSVGFAPCLMPFGQLASFERTTRFTSEIGLFWALFPEHWGHGYATEAAAAMIAYGFSQLRLRRIVATTEHDNTRSIKVMRRLGMRLERNPTSEPEWFQTVGILDNTE
;
A
#
# COMPACT_ATOMS: atom_id res chain seq x y z
N MET A 1 -7.03 -12.90 1.52
CA MET A 1 -5.80 -13.05 2.37
C MET A 1 -6.21 -13.27 3.81
N ARG A 2 -5.52 -14.15 4.56
CA ARG A 2 -5.74 -14.30 6.02
C ARG A 2 -5.40 -13.00 6.75
N THR A 3 -5.97 -12.78 7.92
CA THR A 3 -5.55 -11.74 8.85
C THR A 3 -4.08 -11.95 9.24
N LEU A 4 -3.29 -10.87 9.26
CA LEU A 4 -1.93 -10.87 9.77
C LEU A 4 -1.93 -10.17 11.12
N GLU A 5 -1.13 -10.70 12.04
CA GLU A 5 -0.93 -10.11 13.36
C GLU A 5 0.54 -9.78 13.56
N THR A 6 0.79 -8.65 14.21
CA THR A 6 2.09 -8.20 14.64
C THR A 6 2.07 -7.94 16.14
N ASP A 7 3.12 -7.40 16.72
CA ASP A 7 3.15 -7.08 18.15
C ASP A 7 2.04 -6.11 18.56
N ARG A 8 1.76 -5.10 17.70
CA ARG A 8 0.83 -4.00 18.02
C ARG A 8 -0.38 -3.89 17.09
N LEU A 9 -0.37 -4.59 15.95
CA LEU A 9 -1.35 -4.40 14.89
C LEU A 9 -2.04 -5.70 14.47
N ILE A 10 -3.26 -5.54 13.99
CA ILE A 10 -4.03 -6.52 13.21
C ILE A 10 -4.24 -5.94 11.82
N ILE A 11 -3.82 -6.67 10.78
CA ILE A 11 -4.04 -6.32 9.39
C ILE A 11 -5.10 -7.28 8.83
N ARG A 12 -6.30 -6.76 8.60
CA ARG A 12 -7.46 -7.57 8.20
C ARG A 12 -8.15 -7.01 6.97
N ALA A 13 -8.97 -7.81 6.32
CA ALA A 13 -9.90 -7.31 5.31
C ALA A 13 -10.81 -6.22 5.92
N PHE A 14 -11.23 -5.28 5.09
CA PHE A 14 -12.27 -4.33 5.48
C PHE A 14 -13.61 -5.03 5.68
N VAL A 15 -14.41 -4.48 6.57
CA VAL A 15 -15.82 -4.82 6.77
C VAL A 15 -16.67 -3.58 6.51
N LEU A 16 -17.96 -3.74 6.19
CA LEU A 16 -18.80 -2.60 5.80
C LEU A 16 -18.88 -1.50 6.87
N GLU A 17 -18.74 -1.86 8.14
CA GLU A 17 -18.72 -0.96 9.27
C GLU A 17 -17.52 0.00 9.26
N ASP A 18 -16.44 -0.34 8.56
CA ASP A 18 -15.25 0.51 8.43
C ASP A 18 -15.47 1.72 7.51
N ALA A 19 -16.54 1.73 6.69
CA ALA A 19 -16.76 2.68 5.60
C ALA A 19 -16.59 4.16 6.02
N GLY A 20 -17.22 4.56 7.13
CA GLY A 20 -17.12 5.93 7.63
C GLY A 20 -15.71 6.32 8.06
N THR A 21 -14.97 5.38 8.65
CA THR A 21 -13.60 5.61 9.09
C THR A 21 -12.65 5.66 7.89
N VAL A 22 -12.82 4.79 6.89
CA VAL A 22 -12.00 4.78 5.67
C VAL A 22 -12.25 6.04 4.84
N SER A 23 -13.48 6.53 4.74
CA SER A 23 -13.76 7.81 4.07
C SER A 23 -12.97 8.97 4.70
N ARG A 24 -12.95 9.06 6.04
CA ARG A 24 -12.14 10.07 6.76
C ARG A 24 -10.63 9.86 6.56
N LEU A 25 -10.17 8.60 6.54
CA LEU A 25 -8.76 8.27 6.28
C LEU A 25 -8.31 8.78 4.91
N LEU A 26 -9.11 8.56 3.87
CA LEU A 26 -8.82 9.04 2.51
C LEU A 26 -8.69 10.57 2.49
N ASP A 27 -9.63 11.29 3.11
CA ASP A 27 -9.55 12.76 3.19
C ASP A 27 -8.33 13.24 3.99
N ALA A 28 -7.99 12.56 5.07
CA ALA A 28 -6.84 12.92 5.90
C ALA A 28 -5.49 12.63 5.22
N ALA A 29 -5.41 11.56 4.44
CA ALA A 29 -4.17 11.12 3.80
C ALA A 29 -3.91 11.84 2.46
N PHE A 30 -4.94 12.14 1.70
CA PHE A 30 -4.83 12.61 0.31
C PHE A 30 -5.47 13.98 0.07
N GLY A 31 -6.11 14.56 1.08
CA GLY A 31 -6.84 15.82 0.98
C GLY A 31 -8.34 15.63 0.72
N ALA A 32 -9.13 16.55 1.25
CA ALA A 32 -10.59 16.50 1.11
C ALA A 32 -11.01 16.50 -0.36
N GLY A 33 -11.81 15.52 -0.75
CA GLY A 33 -12.33 15.37 -2.11
C GLY A 33 -11.36 14.74 -3.11
N ALA A 34 -10.13 14.39 -2.75
CA ALA A 34 -9.15 13.76 -3.66
C ALA A 34 -9.67 12.44 -4.27
N HIS A 35 -10.54 11.73 -3.56
CA HIS A 35 -11.17 10.48 -4.00
C HIS A 35 -12.67 10.65 -4.33
N GLY A 36 -13.07 11.85 -4.70
CA GLY A 36 -14.45 12.15 -5.10
C GLY A 36 -15.40 12.46 -3.96
N SER A 37 -16.70 12.44 -4.27
CA SER A 37 -17.80 12.67 -3.34
C SER A 37 -17.93 11.53 -2.31
N ALA A 38 -18.76 11.75 -1.28
CA ALA A 38 -19.06 10.72 -0.29
C ALA A 38 -19.67 9.45 -0.91
N ASP A 39 -20.51 9.60 -1.94
CA ASP A 39 -21.13 8.47 -2.64
C ASP A 39 -20.11 7.69 -3.46
N GLU A 40 -19.20 8.37 -4.16
CA GLU A 40 -18.13 7.71 -4.92
C GLU A 40 -17.19 6.94 -3.99
N LYS A 41 -16.78 7.53 -2.86
CA LYS A 41 -16.00 6.84 -1.83
C LYS A 41 -16.73 5.61 -1.28
N ARG A 42 -18.04 5.70 -1.06
CA ARG A 42 -18.85 4.56 -0.61
C ARG A 42 -18.82 3.42 -1.64
N VAL A 43 -19.02 3.72 -2.91
CA VAL A 43 -18.98 2.73 -4.00
C VAL A 43 -17.59 2.08 -4.10
N MET A 44 -16.52 2.87 -4.04
CA MET A 44 -15.13 2.36 -4.02
C MET A 44 -14.91 1.43 -2.83
N PHE A 45 -15.41 1.78 -1.66
CA PHE A 45 -15.24 0.99 -0.45
C PHE A 45 -16.04 -0.31 -0.48
N GLU A 46 -17.30 -0.28 -0.91
CA GLU A 46 -18.13 -1.48 -1.12
C GLU A 46 -17.46 -2.45 -2.11
N TYR A 47 -16.87 -1.92 -3.19
CA TYR A 47 -16.07 -2.71 -4.12
C TYR A 47 -14.85 -3.32 -3.43
N ALA A 48 -14.10 -2.57 -2.62
CA ALA A 48 -12.92 -3.07 -1.93
C ALA A 48 -13.26 -4.22 -0.96
N VAL A 49 -14.39 -4.13 -0.25
CA VAL A 49 -14.90 -5.21 0.63
C VAL A 49 -15.27 -6.45 -0.18
N ALA A 50 -15.98 -6.29 -1.29
CA ALA A 50 -16.40 -7.41 -2.15
C ALA A 50 -15.22 -8.05 -2.88
N ALA A 51 -14.22 -7.27 -3.27
CA ALA A 51 -13.07 -7.72 -4.05
C ALA A 51 -12.22 -8.75 -3.31
N ASP A 52 -12.09 -8.68 -1.98
CA ASP A 52 -11.28 -9.65 -1.22
C ASP A 52 -11.82 -11.08 -1.38
N ALA A 53 -13.13 -11.26 -1.29
CA ALA A 53 -13.76 -12.57 -1.56
C ALA A 53 -13.73 -12.93 -3.05
N GLY A 54 -13.95 -11.95 -3.94
CA GLY A 54 -13.93 -12.13 -5.38
C GLY A 54 -12.56 -12.57 -5.90
N HIS A 55 -11.47 -11.99 -5.42
CA HIS A 55 -10.12 -12.40 -5.80
C HIS A 55 -9.84 -13.87 -5.50
N ALA A 56 -10.28 -14.37 -4.34
CA ALA A 56 -10.11 -15.79 -4.00
C ALA A 56 -10.85 -16.72 -4.96
N LEU A 57 -12.09 -16.37 -5.32
CA LEU A 57 -12.90 -17.13 -6.27
C LEU A 57 -12.32 -17.14 -7.69
N LEU A 58 -11.65 -16.05 -8.09
CA LEU A 58 -11.03 -15.88 -9.40
C LEU A 58 -9.57 -16.35 -9.44
N HIS A 59 -9.06 -16.95 -8.36
CA HIS A 59 -7.64 -17.32 -8.21
C HIS A 59 -6.68 -16.15 -8.42
N GLN A 60 -7.12 -14.93 -8.07
CA GLN A 60 -6.31 -13.73 -8.15
C GLN A 60 -5.55 -13.50 -6.84
N PRO A 61 -4.36 -12.86 -6.89
CA PRO A 61 -3.67 -12.41 -5.70
C PRO A 61 -4.56 -11.48 -4.85
N PRO A 62 -4.33 -11.41 -3.52
CA PRO A 62 -5.13 -10.61 -2.61
C PRO A 62 -4.75 -9.11 -2.72
N TYR A 63 -5.02 -8.52 -3.87
CA TYR A 63 -4.86 -7.08 -4.10
C TYR A 63 -5.88 -6.28 -3.29
N GLY A 64 -5.53 -5.01 -3.08
CA GLY A 64 -6.39 -4.03 -2.43
C GLY A 64 -5.97 -3.71 -1.01
N ASP A 65 -6.66 -2.72 -0.48
CA ASP A 65 -6.45 -2.17 0.84
C ASP A 65 -6.94 -3.09 1.94
N ARG A 66 -6.23 -3.05 3.07
CA ARG A 66 -6.60 -3.75 4.30
C ARG A 66 -6.55 -2.79 5.46
N ALA A 67 -7.43 -2.98 6.41
CA ALA A 67 -7.44 -2.22 7.64
C ALA A 67 -6.17 -2.49 8.46
N ILE A 68 -5.54 -1.42 8.93
CA ILE A 68 -4.57 -1.47 10.03
C ILE A 68 -5.31 -1.13 11.31
N VAL A 69 -5.39 -2.09 12.22
CA VAL A 69 -6.12 -1.97 13.48
C VAL A 69 -5.16 -2.15 14.64
N LYS A 70 -5.23 -1.30 15.66
CA LYS A 70 -4.45 -1.46 16.90
C LYS A 70 -5.00 -2.62 17.73
N ARG A 71 -4.12 -3.48 18.22
CA ARG A 71 -4.53 -4.64 19.02
C ARG A 71 -5.08 -4.28 20.40
N ASP A 72 -4.58 -3.20 21.00
CA ASP A 72 -4.93 -2.77 22.36
C ASP A 72 -6.30 -2.11 22.45
N SER A 73 -6.70 -1.38 21.40
CA SER A 73 -7.92 -0.57 21.39
C SER A 73 -8.95 -0.99 20.35
N ASN A 74 -8.60 -1.91 19.45
CA ASN A 74 -9.40 -2.28 18.29
C ASN A 74 -9.73 -1.07 17.37
N GLU A 75 -8.91 -0.04 17.40
CA GLU A 75 -9.04 1.18 16.61
C GLU A 75 -8.47 0.99 15.21
N LEU A 76 -9.25 1.30 14.17
CA LEU A 76 -8.76 1.37 12.79
C LEU A 76 -7.97 2.67 12.62
N ILE A 77 -6.66 2.56 12.40
CA ILE A 77 -5.72 3.67 12.32
C ILE A 77 -5.19 3.96 10.93
N GLY A 78 -5.50 3.12 9.95
CA GLY A 78 -5.00 3.29 8.60
C GLY A 78 -5.30 2.12 7.66
N SER A 79 -4.66 2.14 6.52
CA SER A 79 -4.70 1.06 5.52
C SER A 79 -3.31 0.70 5.01
N VAL A 80 -3.16 -0.53 4.55
CA VAL A 80 -1.98 -1.07 3.89
C VAL A 80 -2.42 -2.12 2.87
N GLY A 81 -1.73 -2.23 1.73
CA GLY A 81 -2.14 -3.25 0.77
C GLY A 81 -1.23 -3.37 -0.43
N PHE A 82 -1.52 -4.38 -1.25
CA PHE A 82 -0.88 -4.58 -2.53
C PHE A 82 -1.75 -4.07 -3.68
N ALA A 83 -1.12 -3.44 -4.65
CA ALA A 83 -1.78 -3.03 -5.89
C ALA A 83 -0.93 -3.41 -7.11
N PRO A 84 -1.53 -3.84 -8.23
CA PRO A 84 -0.79 -3.93 -9.49
C PRO A 84 -0.35 -2.53 -9.90
N CYS A 85 0.95 -2.38 -10.16
CA CYS A 85 1.56 -1.11 -10.52
C CYS A 85 2.12 -1.20 -11.94
N LEU A 86 1.38 -0.66 -12.92
CA LEU A 86 1.76 -0.65 -14.33
C LEU A 86 2.40 0.69 -14.66
N MET A 87 3.73 0.71 -14.79
CA MET A 87 4.51 1.94 -14.93
C MET A 87 5.70 1.74 -15.87
N PRO A 88 6.35 2.82 -16.37
CA PRO A 88 7.55 2.75 -17.20
C PRO A 88 8.78 2.44 -16.36
N PHE A 89 8.79 1.33 -15.63
CA PHE A 89 9.90 0.94 -14.75
C PHE A 89 11.23 0.82 -15.48
N GLY A 90 11.25 0.52 -16.78
CA GLY A 90 12.48 0.41 -17.58
C GLY A 90 13.29 1.70 -17.71
N GLN A 91 12.81 2.83 -17.21
CA GLN A 91 13.59 4.07 -17.10
C GLN A 91 14.41 4.16 -15.80
N LEU A 92 14.17 3.28 -14.85
CA LEU A 92 14.91 3.17 -13.59
C LEU A 92 16.10 2.22 -13.74
N ALA A 93 17.19 2.52 -13.02
CA ALA A 93 18.46 1.78 -13.18
C ALA A 93 18.37 0.29 -12.78
N SER A 94 17.49 -0.04 -11.83
CA SER A 94 17.31 -1.43 -11.33
C SER A 94 16.44 -2.31 -12.21
N PHE A 95 15.91 -1.78 -13.29
CA PHE A 95 15.02 -2.53 -14.19
C PHE A 95 15.66 -2.70 -15.56
N GLU A 96 15.23 -3.75 -16.28
CA GLU A 96 15.60 -3.93 -17.67
C GLU A 96 15.12 -2.69 -18.49
N ARG A 97 16.04 -2.14 -19.28
CA ARG A 97 15.74 -0.95 -20.09
C ARG A 97 14.72 -1.27 -21.18
N THR A 98 13.59 -0.59 -21.10
CA THR A 98 12.52 -0.68 -22.10
C THR A 98 11.72 0.62 -22.10
N THR A 99 11.16 0.95 -23.24
CA THR A 99 10.17 2.05 -23.37
C THR A 99 8.75 1.59 -23.08
N ARG A 100 8.55 0.29 -22.86
CA ARG A 100 7.23 -0.28 -22.56
C ARG A 100 6.94 -0.17 -21.08
N PHE A 101 5.65 -0.09 -20.75
CA PHE A 101 5.20 -0.22 -19.37
C PHE A 101 5.31 -1.68 -18.94
N THR A 102 5.77 -1.90 -17.73
CA THR A 102 5.86 -3.22 -17.09
C THR A 102 5.07 -3.21 -15.79
N SER A 103 4.62 -4.38 -15.37
CA SER A 103 3.83 -4.51 -14.15
C SER A 103 4.70 -5.01 -13.00
N GLU A 104 4.63 -4.32 -11.88
CA GLU A 104 5.21 -4.72 -10.59
C GLU A 104 4.12 -4.79 -9.53
N ILE A 105 4.42 -5.38 -8.38
CA ILE A 105 3.52 -5.35 -7.22
C ILE A 105 3.88 -4.15 -6.36
N GLY A 106 2.97 -3.18 -6.33
CA GLY A 106 3.05 -2.02 -5.46
C GLY A 106 2.60 -2.34 -4.05
N LEU A 107 3.30 -1.80 -3.06
CA LEU A 107 2.90 -1.78 -1.66
C LEU A 107 2.63 -0.33 -1.27
N PHE A 108 1.45 -0.07 -0.74
CA PHE A 108 1.08 1.25 -0.26
C PHE A 108 0.65 1.19 1.20
N TRP A 109 0.62 2.36 1.85
CA TRP A 109 0.15 2.56 3.22
C TRP A 109 -0.38 3.97 3.39
N ALA A 110 -1.39 4.10 4.23
CA ALA A 110 -1.90 5.37 4.72
C ALA A 110 -2.27 5.24 6.20
N LEU A 111 -1.99 6.27 6.98
CA LEU A 111 -2.38 6.36 8.39
C LEU A 111 -3.02 7.71 8.66
N PHE A 112 -3.92 7.75 9.61
CA PHE A 112 -4.35 9.02 10.19
C PHE A 112 -3.16 9.80 10.77
N PRO A 113 -3.16 11.14 10.65
CA PRO A 113 -2.03 11.97 11.09
C PRO A 113 -1.61 11.77 12.55
N GLU A 114 -2.58 11.57 13.45
CA GLU A 114 -2.35 11.33 14.88
C GLU A 114 -1.59 10.04 15.18
N HIS A 115 -1.51 9.12 14.22
CA HIS A 115 -0.77 7.86 14.34
C HIS A 115 0.60 7.87 13.62
N TRP A 116 1.00 9.02 13.07
CA TRP A 116 2.31 9.16 12.46
C TRP A 116 3.44 9.17 13.50
N GLY A 117 4.63 8.80 13.08
CA GLY A 117 5.81 8.82 13.96
C GLY A 117 5.95 7.61 14.90
N HIS A 118 4.92 6.81 15.10
CA HIS A 118 4.89 5.66 16.02
C HIS A 118 5.43 4.35 15.40
N GLY A 119 5.81 4.36 14.13
CA GLY A 119 6.33 3.18 13.44
C GLY A 119 5.27 2.21 12.90
N TYR A 120 3.98 2.49 13.06
CA TYR A 120 2.89 1.61 12.62
C TYR A 120 2.91 1.33 11.12
N ALA A 121 3.17 2.34 10.27
CA ALA A 121 3.29 2.11 8.81
C ALA A 121 4.41 1.12 8.48
N THR A 122 5.57 1.25 9.14
CA THR A 122 6.71 0.33 8.92
C THR A 122 6.36 -1.08 9.38
N GLU A 123 5.72 -1.23 10.54
CA GLU A 123 5.31 -2.53 11.09
C GLU A 123 4.27 -3.23 10.19
N ALA A 124 3.24 -2.50 9.77
CA ALA A 124 2.21 -3.04 8.88
C ALA A 124 2.78 -3.42 7.51
N ALA A 125 3.60 -2.55 6.91
CA ALA A 125 4.24 -2.81 5.63
C ALA A 125 5.24 -3.98 5.71
N ALA A 126 6.00 -4.12 6.80
CA ALA A 126 6.89 -5.26 7.01
C ALA A 126 6.13 -6.60 7.07
N ALA A 127 4.97 -6.64 7.73
CA ALA A 127 4.11 -7.82 7.77
C ALA A 127 3.57 -8.18 6.37
N MET A 128 3.18 -7.16 5.57
CA MET A 128 2.77 -7.36 4.18
C MET A 128 3.92 -7.89 3.32
N ILE A 129 5.13 -7.33 3.44
CA ILE A 129 6.33 -7.79 2.72
C ILE A 129 6.62 -9.26 3.07
N ALA A 130 6.64 -9.61 4.35
CA ALA A 130 6.86 -10.99 4.80
C ALA A 130 5.81 -11.95 4.19
N TYR A 131 4.53 -11.55 4.18
CA TYR A 131 3.48 -12.32 3.52
C TYR A 131 3.70 -12.41 2.01
N GLY A 132 4.03 -11.30 1.34
CA GLY A 132 4.27 -11.24 -0.10
C GLY A 132 5.41 -12.17 -0.54
N PHE A 133 6.50 -12.18 0.19
CA PHE A 133 7.66 -13.01 -0.16
C PHE A 133 7.44 -14.48 0.22
N SER A 134 6.96 -14.77 1.44
CA SER A 134 6.83 -16.16 1.90
C SER A 134 5.61 -16.91 1.34
N GLN A 135 4.47 -16.24 1.18
CA GLN A 135 3.21 -16.90 0.79
C GLN A 135 2.87 -16.69 -0.69
N LEU A 136 3.09 -15.48 -1.21
CA LEU A 136 2.82 -15.18 -2.63
C LEU A 136 4.05 -15.42 -3.52
N ARG A 137 5.22 -15.64 -2.90
CA ARG A 137 6.50 -15.85 -3.60
C ARG A 137 6.81 -14.75 -4.61
N LEU A 138 6.49 -13.51 -4.22
CA LEU A 138 6.76 -12.36 -5.08
C LEU A 138 8.27 -12.23 -5.29
N ARG A 139 8.66 -11.98 -6.53
CA ARG A 139 10.05 -11.68 -6.89
C ARG A 139 10.48 -10.32 -6.36
N ARG A 140 9.56 -9.35 -6.36
CA ARG A 140 9.85 -7.95 -6.07
C ARG A 140 8.61 -7.25 -5.55
N ILE A 141 8.82 -6.30 -4.65
CA ILE A 141 7.81 -5.35 -4.19
C ILE A 141 8.36 -3.95 -4.43
N VAL A 142 7.53 -3.05 -4.94
CA VAL A 142 7.86 -1.63 -5.11
C VAL A 142 6.94 -0.77 -4.25
N ALA A 143 7.40 0.44 -3.93
CA ALA A 143 6.56 1.48 -3.34
C ALA A 143 6.92 2.81 -4.01
N THR A 144 5.93 3.65 -4.28
CA THR A 144 6.13 4.89 -5.03
C THR A 144 5.59 6.07 -4.25
N THR A 145 6.21 7.24 -4.42
CA THR A 145 5.77 8.48 -3.78
C THR A 145 6.42 9.69 -4.45
N GLU A 146 5.97 10.88 -4.08
CA GLU A 146 6.54 12.17 -4.44
C GLU A 146 7.94 12.36 -3.82
N HIS A 147 8.77 13.22 -4.41
CA HIS A 147 10.12 13.47 -3.92
C HIS A 147 10.16 14.14 -2.54
N ASP A 148 9.16 14.92 -2.20
CA ASP A 148 9.05 15.66 -0.94
C ASP A 148 8.32 14.91 0.17
N ASN A 149 7.70 13.77 -0.13
CA ASN A 149 7.07 12.92 0.86
C ASN A 149 8.09 12.19 1.73
N THR A 150 8.79 12.98 2.55
CA THR A 150 9.86 12.49 3.42
C THR A 150 9.39 11.43 4.42
N ARG A 151 8.08 11.41 4.76
CA ARG A 151 7.51 10.40 5.66
C ARG A 151 7.49 9.03 5.01
N SER A 152 6.91 8.90 3.82
CA SER A 152 6.91 7.64 3.06
C SER A 152 8.32 7.17 2.72
N ILE A 153 9.21 8.09 2.33
CA ILE A 153 10.62 7.80 2.07
C ILE A 153 11.33 7.21 3.31
N LYS A 154 11.04 7.73 4.52
CA LYS A 154 11.58 7.16 5.77
C LYS A 154 11.07 5.75 6.04
N VAL A 155 9.80 5.47 5.73
CA VAL A 155 9.25 4.12 5.84
C VAL A 155 9.95 3.17 4.87
N MET A 156 10.08 3.54 3.59
CA MET A 156 10.79 2.74 2.57
C MET A 156 12.21 2.39 3.03
N ARG A 157 12.97 3.38 3.55
CA ARG A 157 14.33 3.15 4.07
C ARG A 157 14.36 2.16 5.25
N ARG A 158 13.41 2.28 6.18
CA ARG A 158 13.31 1.36 7.34
C ARG A 158 12.95 -0.07 6.93
N LEU A 159 12.24 -0.23 5.82
CA LEU A 159 11.91 -1.52 5.22
C LEU A 159 13.07 -2.11 4.41
N GLY A 160 14.21 -1.41 4.30
CA GLY A 160 15.36 -1.87 3.52
C GLY A 160 15.20 -1.70 2.01
N MET A 161 14.23 -0.92 1.55
CA MET A 161 14.06 -0.67 0.12
C MET A 161 15.20 0.17 -0.44
N ARG A 162 15.74 -0.24 -1.59
CA ARG A 162 16.62 0.60 -2.41
C ARG A 162 15.78 1.71 -3.04
N LEU A 163 16.22 2.96 -2.90
CA LEU A 163 15.50 4.11 -3.44
C LEU A 163 16.10 4.55 -4.77
N GLU A 164 15.27 4.71 -5.76
CA GLU A 164 15.62 5.32 -7.04
C GLU A 164 14.74 6.53 -7.33
N ARG A 165 15.34 7.53 -7.96
CA ARG A 165 14.62 8.69 -8.47
C ARG A 165 14.20 8.44 -9.90
N ASN A 166 12.92 8.67 -10.19
CA ASN A 166 12.46 8.68 -11.55
C ASN A 166 13.08 9.88 -12.29
N PRO A 167 13.66 9.69 -13.49
CA PRO A 167 14.20 10.79 -14.28
C PRO A 167 13.12 11.78 -14.78
N THR A 168 11.85 11.38 -14.80
CA THR A 168 10.72 12.23 -15.13
C THR A 168 9.97 12.64 -13.86
N SER A 169 9.42 13.87 -13.83
CA SER A 169 8.64 14.37 -12.69
C SER A 169 7.20 13.85 -12.65
N GLU A 170 6.74 13.32 -13.76
CA GLU A 170 5.35 12.85 -13.92
C GLU A 170 5.28 11.32 -14.06
N PRO A 171 4.24 10.71 -13.50
CA PRO A 171 3.31 11.30 -12.55
C PRO A 171 3.99 11.54 -11.20
N GLU A 172 3.52 12.54 -10.42
CA GLU A 172 4.14 12.94 -9.15
C GLU A 172 4.34 11.77 -8.18
N TRP A 173 3.37 10.89 -8.05
CA TRP A 173 3.43 9.72 -7.17
C TRP A 173 4.41 8.62 -7.64
N PHE A 174 5.07 8.80 -8.81
CA PHE A 174 6.11 7.90 -9.32
C PHE A 174 7.51 8.55 -9.31
N GLN A 175 7.71 9.65 -8.61
CA GLN A 175 8.97 10.41 -8.60
C GLN A 175 10.07 9.71 -7.79
N THR A 176 9.72 9.07 -6.68
CA THR A 176 10.63 8.26 -5.86
C THR A 176 10.10 6.84 -5.78
N VAL A 177 10.93 5.88 -6.15
CA VAL A 177 10.56 4.47 -6.17
C VAL A 177 11.45 3.70 -5.19
N GLY A 178 10.82 3.10 -4.19
CA GLY A 178 11.42 2.10 -3.30
C GLY A 178 11.30 0.72 -3.94
N ILE A 179 12.39 -0.03 -3.95
CA ILE A 179 12.50 -1.34 -4.61
C ILE A 179 13.03 -2.34 -3.59
N LEU A 180 12.34 -3.44 -3.42
CA LEU A 180 12.75 -4.54 -2.56
C LEU A 180 12.65 -5.86 -3.34
N ASP A 181 13.79 -6.45 -3.63
CA ASP A 181 13.87 -7.75 -4.28
C ASP A 181 13.82 -8.86 -3.24
N ASN A 182 13.12 -9.96 -3.56
CA ASN A 182 13.18 -11.19 -2.76
C ASN A 182 14.52 -11.90 -3.07
N THR A 183 15.27 -12.19 -2.04
CA THR A 183 16.60 -12.82 -2.13
C THR A 183 16.59 -14.30 -1.74
N GLU A 184 15.40 -14.86 -1.41
CA GLU A 184 15.22 -16.28 -1.07
C GLU A 184 14.81 -17.13 -2.26
#